data_5d239abf2a1346164a6b1645a1043644
#
_entry.id   5d239abf2a1346164a6b1645a1043644
#
_cell.length_a   1.000
_cell.length_b   1.000
_cell.length_c   1.000
_cell.angle_alpha   90.00
_cell.angle_beta   90.00
_cell.angle_gamma   90.00
#
_symmetry.space_group_name_H-M   'P 1'
#
loop_
_entity.id
_entity.type
_entity.pdbx_description
1 polymer ?
#
loop_
_entity_poly.entity_id
_entity_poly.type
_entity_poly.pdbx_seq_one_letter_code
_entity_poly.pdbx_strand_id
1 'polypeptide(L)'
;MLSKNKYCFRVATILVILTILQWVITYMEAYQEATPLNQFYFTTSFPRSIWFEMLLMLLFPYVILMDYHKAVSSGYIHQMMIRVGIKQMFFYSIKQITKYTLIFSILLYAVVLFNSYVIAFIQPNGIPSGQELLSYFLGTYDIPDFLIYFITTVIGICIYSIFVFSLCYVIRNRYLYVFFTPLLLFIGIFSISSFLHPFLLQFSWYAQNSEIMAMPSCILPIALFAPGSLMEAIGFYNFIIGTIVYFGGGISILIIACRKMKKEAFL
;
A
#
# COMPACT_ATOMS: atom_id res chain seq x y z
N MET A 1 21.79 9.55 -2.38
CA MET A 1 21.49 8.74 -3.55
C MET A 1 20.31 9.29 -4.34
N LEU A 2 19.23 9.69 -3.72
CA LEU A 2 18.15 10.39 -4.41
C LEU A 2 18.51 11.87 -4.53
N SER A 3 18.61 12.39 -5.74
CA SER A 3 18.66 13.85 -5.96
C SER A 3 17.34 14.42 -5.45
N LYS A 4 17.39 15.33 -4.49
CA LYS A 4 16.21 15.95 -3.86
C LYS A 4 15.22 16.49 -4.90
N ASN A 5 15.74 17.13 -5.95
CA ASN A 5 14.91 17.71 -7.01
C ASN A 5 14.17 16.64 -7.84
N LYS A 6 14.84 15.50 -8.16
CA LYS A 6 14.19 14.39 -8.88
C LYS A 6 13.09 13.74 -8.05
N TYR A 7 13.33 13.59 -6.75
CA TYR A 7 12.32 13.05 -5.84
C TYR A 7 11.08 13.98 -5.77
N CYS A 8 11.28 15.27 -5.53
CA CYS A 8 10.17 16.21 -5.48
C CYS A 8 9.37 16.22 -6.78
N PHE A 9 10.03 16.21 -7.93
CA PHE A 9 9.35 16.18 -9.22
C PHE A 9 8.51 14.91 -9.40
N ARG A 10 9.06 13.72 -9.08
CA ARG A 10 8.32 12.46 -9.18
C ARG A 10 7.12 12.43 -8.22
N VAL A 11 7.30 12.89 -6.98
CA VAL A 11 6.22 12.99 -5.99
C VAL A 11 5.11 13.89 -6.53
N ALA A 12 5.44 15.10 -6.99
CA ALA A 12 4.46 16.03 -7.54
C ALA A 12 3.69 15.42 -8.73
N THR A 13 4.39 14.77 -9.66
CA THR A 13 3.75 14.10 -10.81
C THR A 13 2.75 13.05 -10.36
N ILE A 14 3.10 12.23 -9.36
CA ILE A 14 2.19 11.19 -8.89
C ILE A 14 1.01 11.75 -8.13
N LEU A 15 1.22 12.77 -7.31
CA LEU A 15 0.11 13.43 -6.63
C LEU A 15 -0.91 13.98 -7.64
N VAL A 16 -0.43 14.58 -8.74
CA VAL A 16 -1.31 15.05 -9.83
C VAL A 16 -2.06 13.88 -10.48
N ILE A 17 -1.37 12.78 -10.80
CA ILE A 17 -2.02 11.62 -11.43
C ILE A 17 -3.09 11.02 -10.51
N LEU A 18 -2.80 10.84 -9.22
CA LEU A 18 -3.75 10.28 -8.26
C LEU A 18 -4.92 11.24 -7.99
N THR A 19 -4.68 12.55 -8.01
CA THR A 19 -5.74 13.58 -7.95
C THR A 19 -6.69 13.45 -9.14
N ILE A 20 -6.16 13.38 -10.35
CA ILE A 20 -6.98 13.20 -11.56
C ILE A 20 -7.77 11.90 -11.49
N LEU A 21 -7.14 10.82 -11.04
CA LEU A 21 -7.82 9.54 -10.88
C LEU A 21 -8.96 9.62 -9.84
N GLN A 22 -8.78 10.32 -8.73
CA GLN A 22 -9.84 10.54 -7.75
C GLN A 22 -11.05 11.22 -8.38
N TRP A 23 -10.84 12.27 -9.18
CA TRP A 23 -11.92 12.94 -9.91
C TRP A 23 -12.59 12.02 -10.92
N VAL A 24 -11.81 11.23 -11.67
CA VAL A 24 -12.35 10.27 -12.65
C VAL A 24 -13.20 9.21 -11.96
N ILE A 25 -12.74 8.62 -10.86
CA ILE A 25 -13.50 7.62 -10.10
C ILE A 25 -14.82 8.23 -9.61
N THR A 26 -14.76 9.41 -9.00
CA THR A 26 -15.96 10.10 -8.50
C THR A 26 -16.95 10.38 -9.60
N TYR A 27 -16.48 10.79 -10.78
CA TYR A 27 -17.34 11.10 -11.91
C TYR A 27 -17.95 9.84 -12.56
N MET A 28 -17.16 8.79 -12.75
CA MET A 28 -17.61 7.57 -13.43
C MET A 28 -18.60 6.75 -12.60
N GLU A 29 -18.42 6.71 -11.28
CA GLU A 29 -19.31 5.94 -10.43
C GLU A 29 -20.60 6.70 -10.08
N ALA A 30 -20.75 7.97 -10.53
CA ALA A 30 -21.86 8.85 -10.21
C ALA A 30 -22.19 8.91 -8.70
N TYR A 31 -21.22 8.55 -7.88
CA TYR A 31 -21.36 8.40 -6.44
C TYR A 31 -20.79 9.63 -5.78
N GLN A 32 -21.68 10.46 -5.28
CA GLN A 32 -21.32 11.68 -4.57
C GLN A 32 -21.69 11.47 -3.11
N GLU A 33 -20.68 11.29 -2.31
CA GLU A 33 -20.87 11.18 -0.87
C GLU A 33 -21.13 12.57 -0.25
N ALA A 34 -22.12 12.65 0.61
CA ALA A 34 -22.56 13.92 1.19
C ALA A 34 -21.52 14.58 2.11
N THR A 35 -20.54 13.82 2.60
CA THR A 35 -19.53 14.35 3.49
C THR A 35 -18.11 14.17 2.93
N PRO A 36 -17.18 15.12 3.16
CA PRO A 36 -15.80 15.02 2.72
C PRO A 36 -15.07 13.77 3.22
N LEU A 37 -15.33 13.35 4.44
CA LEU A 37 -14.73 12.15 5.01
C LEU A 37 -15.22 10.89 4.30
N ASN A 38 -16.50 10.82 3.98
CA ASN A 38 -17.06 9.73 3.22
C ASN A 38 -16.45 9.63 1.83
N GLN A 39 -16.29 10.77 1.17
CA GLN A 39 -15.63 10.86 -0.14
C GLN A 39 -14.17 10.42 -0.06
N PHE A 40 -13.47 10.74 1.04
CA PHE A 40 -12.12 10.27 1.29
C PHE A 40 -12.07 8.74 1.43
N TYR A 41 -12.93 8.17 2.28
CA TYR A 41 -13.02 6.72 2.45
C TYR A 41 -13.42 6.01 1.17
N PHE A 42 -14.37 6.56 0.42
CA PHE A 42 -14.77 6.05 -0.89
C PHE A 42 -13.58 5.92 -1.84
N THR A 43 -12.71 6.93 -1.85
CA THR A 43 -11.52 6.95 -2.71
C THR A 43 -10.44 5.98 -2.24
N THR A 44 -10.30 5.77 -0.94
CA THR A 44 -9.19 5.00 -0.36
C THR A 44 -9.58 3.61 0.10
N SER A 45 -10.88 3.24 0.07
CA SER A 45 -11.35 1.95 0.55
C SER A 45 -11.51 0.92 -0.58
N PHE A 46 -11.06 -0.30 -0.31
CA PHE A 46 -11.34 -1.46 -1.16
C PHE A 46 -12.74 -2.04 -0.85
N PRO A 47 -13.51 -2.56 -1.80
CA PRO A 47 -13.15 -2.79 -3.22
C PRO A 47 -13.46 -1.60 -4.14
N ARG A 48 -14.05 -0.53 -3.64
CA ARG A 48 -14.55 0.58 -4.45
C ARG A 48 -13.43 1.30 -5.21
N SER A 49 -12.27 1.45 -4.58
CA SER A 49 -11.13 2.17 -5.17
C SER A 49 -9.98 1.27 -5.62
N ILE A 50 -10.28 0.07 -6.10
CA ILE A 50 -9.23 -0.87 -6.56
C ILE A 50 -8.24 -0.22 -7.54
N TRP A 51 -8.72 0.67 -8.41
CA TRP A 51 -7.88 1.39 -9.37
C TRP A 51 -6.91 2.36 -8.71
N PHE A 52 -7.35 3.04 -7.63
CA PHE A 52 -6.48 3.93 -6.86
C PHE A 52 -5.36 3.13 -6.19
N GLU A 53 -5.69 2.03 -5.57
CA GLU A 53 -4.73 1.16 -4.88
C GLU A 53 -3.76 0.49 -5.86
N MET A 54 -4.24 -0.02 -6.98
CA MET A 54 -3.39 -0.62 -8.02
C MET A 54 -2.42 0.42 -8.61
N LEU A 55 -2.91 1.64 -8.88
CA LEU A 55 -2.07 2.70 -9.40
C LEU A 55 -1.05 3.16 -8.35
N LEU A 56 -1.45 3.26 -7.09
CA LEU A 56 -0.54 3.56 -5.99
C LEU A 56 0.58 2.51 -5.89
N MET A 57 0.23 1.23 -5.93
CA MET A 57 1.20 0.13 -5.90
C MET A 57 2.16 0.14 -7.09
N LEU A 58 1.69 0.54 -8.27
CA LEU A 58 2.50 0.66 -9.48
C LEU A 58 3.47 1.84 -9.40
N LEU A 59 2.97 2.99 -8.98
CA LEU A 59 3.71 4.25 -9.00
C LEU A 59 4.67 4.38 -7.81
N PHE A 60 4.34 3.78 -6.67
CA PHE A 60 5.16 3.85 -5.46
C PHE A 60 6.61 3.37 -5.65
N PRO A 61 6.90 2.17 -6.23
CA PRO A 61 8.26 1.75 -6.49
C PRO A 61 9.01 2.70 -7.44
N TYR A 62 8.31 3.26 -8.40
CA TYR A 62 8.89 4.20 -9.35
C TYR A 62 9.42 5.48 -8.67
N VAL A 63 8.66 6.03 -7.71
CA VAL A 63 9.05 7.28 -7.02
C VAL A 63 10.20 7.08 -6.08
N ILE A 64 10.07 6.10 -5.20
CA ILE A 64 10.93 5.99 -4.02
C ILE A 64 12.09 5.02 -4.24
N LEU A 65 11.84 3.91 -4.93
CA LEU A 65 12.76 2.77 -4.95
C LEU A 65 13.53 2.58 -6.25
N MET A 66 13.15 3.25 -7.34
CA MET A 66 13.76 3.03 -8.65
C MET A 66 15.26 3.33 -8.67
N ASP A 67 15.72 4.36 -7.95
CA ASP A 67 17.13 4.69 -7.91
C ASP A 67 17.93 3.66 -7.08
N TYR A 68 17.29 3.08 -6.05
CA TYR A 68 17.85 1.93 -5.31
C TYR A 68 17.91 0.69 -6.18
N HIS A 69 16.84 0.37 -6.91
CA HIS A 69 16.83 -0.76 -7.82
C HIS A 69 17.95 -0.65 -8.89
N LYS A 70 18.15 0.53 -9.46
CA LYS A 70 19.26 0.78 -10.37
C LYS A 70 20.62 0.57 -9.71
N ALA A 71 20.80 1.04 -8.47
CA ALA A 71 22.04 0.88 -7.74
C ALA A 71 22.33 -0.60 -7.39
N VAL A 72 21.28 -1.39 -7.09
CA VAL A 72 21.38 -2.84 -6.88
C VAL A 72 21.75 -3.55 -8.19
N SER A 73 21.03 -3.27 -9.27
CA SER A 73 21.20 -3.95 -10.56
C SER A 73 22.52 -3.61 -11.26
N SER A 74 23.07 -2.41 -11.04
CA SER A 74 24.37 -1.99 -11.59
C SER A 74 25.58 -2.48 -10.78
N GLY A 75 25.37 -3.17 -9.66
CA GLY A 75 26.46 -3.58 -8.78
C GLY A 75 27.07 -2.45 -7.92
N TYR A 76 26.60 -1.21 -8.07
CA TYR A 76 27.09 -0.07 -7.28
C TYR A 76 26.95 -0.29 -5.77
N ILE A 77 25.93 -1.01 -5.37
CA ILE A 77 25.72 -1.36 -3.95
C ILE A 77 26.85 -2.22 -3.40
N HIS A 78 27.45 -3.12 -4.18
CA HIS A 78 28.62 -3.90 -3.75
C HIS A 78 29.81 -3.01 -3.39
N GLN A 79 30.08 -1.98 -4.20
CA GLN A 79 31.16 -1.03 -3.91
C GLN A 79 30.88 -0.22 -2.62
N MET A 80 29.63 0.14 -2.38
CA MET A 80 29.23 0.82 -1.17
C MET A 80 29.35 -0.08 0.08
N MET A 81 29.00 -1.36 -0.05
CA MET A 81 29.12 -2.32 1.04
C MET A 81 30.55 -2.52 1.52
N ILE A 82 31.51 -2.54 0.61
CA ILE A 82 32.95 -2.66 0.93
C ILE A 82 33.40 -1.44 1.74
N ARG A 83 32.89 -0.24 1.45
CA ARG A 83 33.33 1.01 2.10
C ARG A 83 32.66 1.24 3.46
N VAL A 84 31.38 0.94 3.59
CA VAL A 84 30.56 1.33 4.77
C VAL A 84 30.23 0.12 5.64
N GLY A 85 30.35 -1.08 5.12
CA GLY A 85 29.90 -2.30 5.77
C GLY A 85 28.42 -2.62 5.49
N ILE A 86 28.14 -3.92 5.37
CA ILE A 86 26.82 -4.43 4.94
C ILE A 86 25.70 -3.99 5.88
N LYS A 87 25.89 -4.15 7.20
CA LYS A 87 24.85 -3.82 8.21
C LYS A 87 24.49 -2.33 8.20
N GLN A 88 25.49 -1.46 8.17
CA GLN A 88 25.29 -0.01 8.18
C GLN A 88 24.59 0.46 6.91
N MET A 89 24.95 -0.09 5.76
CA MET A 89 24.33 0.22 4.49
C MET A 89 22.83 -0.13 4.49
N PHE A 90 22.45 -1.34 4.93
CA PHE A 90 21.05 -1.74 5.02
C PHE A 90 20.27 -0.86 5.99
N PHE A 91 20.79 -0.63 7.18
CA PHE A 91 20.14 0.22 8.18
C PHE A 91 19.92 1.64 7.66
N TYR A 92 20.93 2.23 7.03
CA TYR A 92 20.84 3.57 6.44
C TYR A 92 19.82 3.60 5.29
N SER A 93 19.81 2.57 4.43
CA SER A 93 18.86 2.47 3.33
C SER A 93 17.42 2.37 3.84
N ILE A 94 17.15 1.49 4.80
CA ILE A 94 15.81 1.34 5.40
C ILE A 94 15.39 2.66 6.04
N LYS A 95 16.24 3.29 6.84
CA LYS A 95 15.95 4.59 7.47
C LYS A 95 15.58 5.66 6.45
N GLN A 96 16.33 5.76 5.35
CA GLN A 96 16.03 6.73 4.29
C GLN A 96 14.71 6.43 3.58
N ILE A 97 14.51 5.16 3.19
CA ILE A 97 13.29 4.74 2.51
C ILE A 97 12.07 5.03 3.40
N THR A 98 12.09 4.60 4.64
CA THR A 98 10.99 4.86 5.60
C THR A 98 10.72 6.37 5.74
N LYS A 99 11.77 7.20 5.85
CA LYS A 99 11.61 8.65 5.93
C LYS A 99 10.92 9.23 4.69
N TYR A 100 11.38 8.87 3.48
CA TYR A 100 10.76 9.39 2.24
C TYR A 100 9.36 8.84 2.03
N THR A 101 9.12 7.58 2.39
CA THR A 101 7.79 6.98 2.33
C THR A 101 6.82 7.67 3.28
N LEU A 102 7.23 7.95 4.51
CA LEU A 102 6.40 8.64 5.49
C LEU A 102 6.01 10.04 5.00
N ILE A 103 6.96 10.81 4.47
CA ILE A 103 6.67 12.13 3.89
C ILE A 103 5.71 11.99 2.70
N PHE A 104 5.95 11.02 1.81
CA PHE A 104 5.10 10.80 0.65
C PHE A 104 3.67 10.41 1.04
N SER A 105 3.50 9.46 1.96
CA SER A 105 2.18 8.98 2.38
C SER A 105 1.38 10.06 3.09
N ILE A 106 2.00 10.85 3.98
CA ILE A 106 1.33 11.98 4.63
C ILE A 106 0.86 13.01 3.58
N LEU A 107 1.74 13.38 2.64
CA LEU A 107 1.38 14.31 1.57
C LEU A 107 0.28 13.77 0.68
N LEU A 108 0.35 12.48 0.31
CA LEU A 108 -0.65 11.83 -0.53
C LEU A 108 -2.03 11.90 0.12
N TYR A 109 -2.16 11.43 1.36
CA TYR A 109 -3.46 11.40 2.02
C TYR A 109 -3.97 12.79 2.38
N ALA A 110 -3.08 13.75 2.67
CA ALA A 110 -3.47 15.14 2.83
C ALA A 110 -4.06 15.73 1.53
N VAL A 111 -3.47 15.42 0.37
CA VAL A 111 -3.98 15.85 -0.93
C VAL A 111 -5.32 15.15 -1.25
N VAL A 112 -5.43 13.86 -1.02
CA VAL A 112 -6.68 13.11 -1.24
C VAL A 112 -7.81 13.66 -0.35
N LEU A 113 -7.52 13.94 0.91
CA LEU A 113 -8.47 14.55 1.83
C LEU A 113 -8.88 15.96 1.38
N PHE A 114 -7.92 16.79 1.01
CA PHE A 114 -8.21 18.13 0.48
C PHE A 114 -9.11 18.08 -0.75
N ASN A 115 -8.81 17.19 -1.70
CA ASN A 115 -9.65 16.99 -2.88
C ASN A 115 -11.06 16.50 -2.51
N SER A 116 -11.20 15.64 -1.52
CA SER A 116 -12.49 15.18 -1.03
C SER A 116 -13.34 16.35 -0.50
N TYR A 117 -12.71 17.32 0.18
CA TYR A 117 -13.39 18.56 0.57
C TYR A 117 -13.81 19.41 -0.64
N VAL A 118 -12.94 19.54 -1.65
CA VAL A 118 -13.23 20.30 -2.87
C VAL A 118 -14.38 19.64 -3.64
N ILE A 119 -14.37 18.33 -3.79
CA ILE A 119 -15.42 17.57 -4.47
C ILE A 119 -16.77 17.75 -3.75
N ALA A 120 -16.79 17.55 -2.44
CA ALA A 120 -18.01 17.72 -1.63
C ALA A 120 -18.54 19.16 -1.65
N PHE A 121 -17.67 20.16 -1.78
CA PHE A 121 -18.06 21.57 -1.88
C PHE A 121 -18.65 21.91 -3.27
N ILE A 122 -18.07 21.37 -4.34
CA ILE A 122 -18.55 21.65 -5.71
C ILE A 122 -19.87 20.93 -6.00
N GLN A 123 -20.11 19.78 -5.37
CA GLN A 123 -21.28 18.95 -5.58
C GLN A 123 -22.07 18.76 -4.28
N PRO A 124 -22.71 19.81 -3.76
CA PRO A 124 -23.40 19.76 -2.49
C PRO A 124 -24.66 18.89 -2.50
N ASN A 125 -25.12 18.43 -3.64
CA ASN A 125 -26.31 17.60 -3.82
C ASN A 125 -26.02 16.09 -3.73
N GLY A 126 -24.91 15.69 -3.15
CA GLY A 126 -24.65 14.30 -2.83
C GLY A 126 -25.83 13.72 -2.08
N ILE A 127 -26.44 12.67 -2.62
CA ILE A 127 -27.52 11.95 -1.94
C ILE A 127 -26.96 11.51 -0.60
N PRO A 128 -27.58 11.93 0.54
CA PRO A 128 -27.25 11.29 1.80
C PRO A 128 -27.59 9.81 1.58
N SER A 129 -26.58 9.00 1.31
CA SER A 129 -26.81 7.57 1.31
C SER A 129 -27.21 7.29 2.75
N GLY A 130 -28.48 6.95 2.99
CA GLY A 130 -28.94 6.47 4.28
C GLY A 130 -28.34 5.12 4.66
N GLN A 131 -27.34 4.69 3.91
CA GLN A 131 -26.43 3.61 4.26
C GLN A 131 -25.37 4.22 5.17
N GLU A 132 -25.50 3.87 6.44
CA GLU A 132 -24.46 4.05 7.44
C GLU A 132 -23.14 3.62 6.83
N LEU A 133 -22.27 4.60 6.65
CA LEU A 133 -20.95 4.30 6.08
C LEU A 133 -20.17 3.48 7.06
N LEU A 134 -19.50 2.53 6.50
CA LEU A 134 -18.59 1.60 7.08
C LEU A 134 -17.76 2.20 8.22
N SER A 135 -18.05 1.80 9.42
CA SER A 135 -17.16 2.01 10.55
C SER A 135 -15.92 1.18 10.35
N TYR A 136 -14.78 1.81 10.21
CA TYR A 136 -13.55 1.09 9.86
C TYR A 136 -12.95 0.33 11.03
N PHE A 137 -13.03 0.85 12.25
CA PHE A 137 -12.41 0.27 13.43
C PHE A 137 -13.28 0.30 14.69
N LEU A 138 -14.01 1.39 14.91
CA LEU A 138 -14.70 1.64 16.18
C LEU A 138 -16.23 1.68 16.06
N GLY A 139 -16.77 1.53 14.87
CA GLY A 139 -18.22 1.59 14.65
C GLY A 139 -18.83 2.99 14.68
N THR A 140 -18.00 4.01 14.72
CA THR A 140 -18.42 5.42 14.77
C THR A 140 -17.71 6.21 13.67
N TYR A 141 -18.40 7.20 13.07
CA TYR A 141 -17.84 8.08 12.03
C TYR A 141 -17.06 9.25 12.60
N ASP A 142 -16.47 9.07 13.76
CA ASP A 142 -15.84 10.14 14.49
C ASP A 142 -14.41 10.41 14.00
N ILE A 143 -13.94 11.63 14.27
CA ILE A 143 -12.56 12.05 14.03
C ILE A 143 -11.53 11.04 14.57
N PRO A 144 -11.71 10.40 15.74
CA PRO A 144 -10.83 9.36 16.23
C PRO A 144 -10.67 8.17 15.28
N ASP A 145 -11.76 7.69 14.67
CA ASP A 145 -11.73 6.57 13.74
C ASP A 145 -10.94 6.94 12.46
N PHE A 146 -11.18 8.14 11.95
CA PHE A 146 -10.39 8.69 10.84
C PHE A 146 -8.89 8.77 11.17
N LEU A 147 -8.52 9.24 12.36
CA LEU A 147 -7.12 9.35 12.76
C LEU A 147 -6.45 7.96 12.87
N ILE A 148 -7.15 6.97 13.42
CA ILE A 148 -6.66 5.60 13.50
C ILE A 148 -6.47 5.04 12.10
N TYR A 149 -7.44 5.20 11.21
CA TYR A 149 -7.34 4.77 9.81
C TYR A 149 -6.14 5.43 9.11
N PHE A 150 -6.00 6.74 9.23
CA PHE A 150 -4.89 7.49 8.64
C PHE A 150 -3.53 7.00 9.14
N ILE A 151 -3.36 6.85 10.46
CA ILE A 151 -2.11 6.39 11.06
C ILE A 151 -1.78 4.97 10.63
N THR A 152 -2.74 4.05 10.69
CA THR A 152 -2.53 2.64 10.30
C THR A 152 -2.19 2.52 8.83
N THR A 153 -2.83 3.29 7.94
CA THR A 153 -2.53 3.32 6.51
C THR A 153 -1.13 3.86 6.24
N VAL A 154 -0.72 4.94 6.89
CA VAL A 154 0.64 5.48 6.76
C VAL A 154 1.70 4.46 7.21
N ILE A 155 1.46 3.78 8.34
CA ILE A 155 2.33 2.70 8.83
C ILE A 155 2.35 1.54 7.82
N GLY A 156 1.20 1.14 7.30
CA GLY A 156 1.06 0.09 6.30
C GLY A 156 1.87 0.36 5.04
N ILE A 157 1.82 1.59 4.50
CA ILE A 157 2.64 2.00 3.36
C ILE A 157 4.13 1.95 3.69
N CYS A 158 4.53 2.31 4.92
CA CYS A 158 5.92 2.17 5.34
C CYS A 158 6.37 0.69 5.37
N ILE A 159 5.54 -0.20 5.87
CA ILE A 159 5.80 -1.65 5.89
C ILE A 159 5.90 -2.18 4.45
N TYR A 160 4.95 -1.83 3.61
CA TYR A 160 4.98 -2.17 2.18
C TYR A 160 6.26 -1.68 1.50
N SER A 161 6.72 -0.48 1.81
CA SER A 161 7.96 0.06 1.24
C SER A 161 9.18 -0.78 1.56
N ILE A 162 9.27 -1.32 2.78
CA ILE A 162 10.35 -2.21 3.20
C ILE A 162 10.28 -3.54 2.43
N PHE A 163 9.07 -4.08 2.26
CA PHE A 163 8.86 -5.28 1.45
C PHE A 163 9.31 -5.07 0.00
N VAL A 164 8.79 -4.03 -0.66
CA VAL A 164 9.16 -3.72 -2.05
C VAL A 164 10.65 -3.40 -2.19
N PHE A 165 11.26 -2.74 -1.19
CA PHE A 165 12.71 -2.55 -1.16
C PHE A 165 13.46 -3.89 -1.13
N SER A 166 12.99 -4.86 -0.35
CA SER A 166 13.63 -6.17 -0.28
C SER A 166 13.62 -6.90 -1.64
N LEU A 167 12.56 -6.69 -2.44
CA LEU A 167 12.43 -7.25 -3.78
C LEU A 167 13.49 -6.73 -4.77
N CYS A 168 14.11 -5.57 -4.52
CA CYS A 168 15.23 -5.07 -5.33
C CYS A 168 16.38 -6.07 -5.42
N TYR A 169 16.57 -6.90 -4.41
CA TYR A 169 17.64 -7.90 -4.35
C TYR A 169 17.29 -9.23 -5.03
N VAL A 170 16.00 -9.46 -5.27
CA VAL A 170 15.50 -10.69 -5.90
C VAL A 170 15.19 -10.44 -7.37
N ILE A 171 14.50 -9.36 -7.67
CA ILE A 171 14.01 -9.04 -9.02
C ILE A 171 14.98 -8.09 -9.70
N ARG A 172 15.78 -8.61 -10.62
CA ARG A 172 16.75 -7.80 -11.39
C ARG A 172 16.10 -7.02 -12.54
N ASN A 173 15.05 -7.57 -13.13
CA ASN A 173 14.34 -6.93 -14.24
C ASN A 173 13.53 -5.74 -13.71
N ARG A 174 13.79 -4.54 -14.27
CA ARG A 174 13.16 -3.29 -13.86
C ARG A 174 11.64 -3.30 -14.05
N TYR A 175 11.18 -3.83 -15.17
CA TYR A 175 9.75 -3.85 -15.48
C TYR A 175 9.03 -4.82 -14.56
N LEU A 176 9.57 -6.02 -14.41
CA LEU A 176 9.01 -7.01 -13.48
C LEU A 176 8.98 -6.46 -12.04
N TYR A 177 10.02 -5.73 -11.62
CA TYR A 177 10.06 -5.12 -10.30
C TYR A 177 8.92 -4.14 -10.05
N VAL A 178 8.62 -3.26 -11.03
CA VAL A 178 7.55 -2.27 -10.90
C VAL A 178 6.17 -2.93 -10.94
N PHE A 179 5.98 -3.92 -11.80
CA PHE A 179 4.69 -4.58 -11.98
C PHE A 179 4.43 -5.74 -11.00
N PHE A 180 5.43 -6.17 -10.25
CA PHE A 180 5.31 -7.38 -9.42
C PHE A 180 4.21 -7.29 -8.37
N THR A 181 4.13 -6.19 -7.63
CA THR A 181 3.14 -6.04 -6.56
C THR A 181 1.71 -5.80 -7.06
N PRO A 182 1.46 -4.97 -8.08
CA PRO A 182 0.14 -4.91 -8.71
C PRO A 182 -0.29 -6.25 -9.31
N LEU A 183 0.63 -6.97 -9.93
CA LEU A 183 0.36 -8.30 -10.49
C LEU A 183 0.03 -9.31 -9.38
N LEU A 184 0.76 -9.27 -8.27
CA LEU A 184 0.50 -10.12 -7.10
C LEU A 184 -0.89 -9.83 -6.52
N LEU A 185 -1.30 -8.57 -6.46
CA LEU A 185 -2.65 -8.20 -6.04
C LEU A 185 -3.70 -8.78 -7.00
N PHE A 186 -3.53 -8.56 -8.31
CA PHE A 186 -4.49 -9.05 -9.31
C PHE A 186 -4.62 -10.58 -9.30
N ILE A 187 -3.50 -11.30 -9.35
CA ILE A 187 -3.48 -12.76 -9.27
C ILE A 187 -4.05 -13.24 -7.92
N GLY A 188 -3.71 -12.55 -6.83
CA GLY A 188 -4.20 -12.87 -5.50
C GLY A 188 -5.72 -12.75 -5.39
N ILE A 189 -6.29 -11.63 -5.85
CA ILE A 189 -7.75 -11.44 -5.88
C ILE A 189 -8.40 -12.54 -6.71
N PHE A 190 -7.90 -12.77 -7.93
CA PHE A 190 -8.44 -13.81 -8.81
C PHE A 190 -8.37 -15.20 -8.16
N SER A 191 -7.21 -15.56 -7.57
CA SER A 191 -7.03 -16.86 -6.92
C SER A 191 -7.92 -17.04 -5.70
N ILE A 192 -8.10 -15.99 -4.90
CA ILE A 192 -8.97 -16.02 -3.71
C ILE A 192 -10.42 -16.16 -4.13
N SER A 193 -10.88 -15.35 -5.07
CA SER A 193 -12.29 -15.34 -5.48
C SER A 193 -12.69 -16.58 -6.28
N SER A 194 -11.81 -17.08 -7.18
CA SER A 194 -12.17 -18.18 -8.09
C SER A 194 -11.87 -19.56 -7.54
N PHE A 195 -10.94 -19.70 -6.61
CA PHE A 195 -10.51 -21.00 -6.11
C PHE A 195 -10.64 -21.12 -4.59
N LEU A 196 -10.02 -20.24 -3.84
CA LEU A 196 -9.89 -20.39 -2.39
C LEU A 196 -11.23 -20.21 -1.69
N HIS A 197 -11.95 -19.15 -2.01
CA HIS A 197 -13.26 -18.86 -1.40
C HIS A 197 -14.31 -19.94 -1.71
N PRO A 198 -14.54 -20.37 -2.96
CA PRO A 198 -15.45 -21.48 -3.27
C PRO A 198 -15.05 -22.79 -2.60
N PHE A 199 -13.74 -23.07 -2.47
CA PHE A 199 -13.26 -24.25 -1.76
C PHE A 199 -13.57 -24.18 -0.26
N LEU A 200 -13.33 -23.04 0.37
CA LEU A 200 -13.58 -22.85 1.81
C LEU A 200 -15.07 -22.87 2.16
N LEU A 201 -15.95 -22.41 1.25
CA LEU A 201 -17.40 -22.46 1.43
C LEU A 201 -17.96 -23.87 1.56
N GLN A 202 -17.22 -24.90 1.17
CA GLN A 202 -17.62 -26.31 1.37
C GLN A 202 -17.58 -26.71 2.85
N PHE A 203 -16.87 -25.97 3.69
CA PHE A 203 -16.79 -26.22 5.12
C PHE A 203 -17.84 -25.40 5.88
N SER A 204 -18.71 -26.07 6.62
CA SER A 204 -19.80 -25.43 7.35
C SER A 204 -19.34 -24.37 8.35
N TRP A 205 -18.20 -24.58 9.01
CA TRP A 205 -17.62 -23.62 9.94
C TRP A 205 -17.20 -22.30 9.28
N TYR A 206 -16.75 -22.36 8.02
CA TYR A 206 -16.38 -21.18 7.25
C TYR A 206 -17.63 -20.48 6.73
N ALA A 207 -18.58 -21.22 6.17
CA ALA A 207 -19.83 -20.69 5.62
C ALA A 207 -20.72 -20.00 6.66
N GLN A 208 -20.63 -20.40 7.94
CA GLN A 208 -21.42 -19.84 9.03
C GLN A 208 -20.79 -18.60 9.68
N ASN A 209 -19.50 -18.32 9.42
CA ASN A 209 -18.77 -17.21 10.02
C ASN A 209 -18.35 -16.19 8.95
N SER A 210 -19.18 -15.18 8.73
CA SER A 210 -18.89 -14.10 7.77
C SER A 210 -17.55 -13.42 8.03
N GLU A 211 -17.16 -13.30 9.28
CA GLU A 211 -15.88 -12.71 9.69
C GLU A 211 -14.67 -13.51 9.19
N ILE A 212 -14.75 -14.85 9.20
CA ILE A 212 -13.67 -15.72 8.75
C ILE A 212 -13.59 -15.76 7.23
N MET A 213 -14.70 -15.52 6.51
CA MET A 213 -14.69 -15.47 5.04
C MET A 213 -13.73 -14.43 4.48
N ALA A 214 -13.41 -13.47 5.29
CA ALA A 214 -12.54 -12.37 4.97
C ALA A 214 -11.05 -12.65 5.10
N MET A 215 -10.67 -13.61 5.92
CA MET A 215 -9.26 -13.88 6.22
C MET A 215 -8.36 -14.12 5.00
N PRO A 216 -8.79 -14.79 3.92
CA PRO A 216 -7.93 -14.98 2.76
C PRO A 216 -7.42 -13.68 2.13
N SER A 217 -8.20 -12.61 2.22
CA SER A 217 -7.80 -11.32 1.67
C SER A 217 -6.74 -10.57 2.49
N CYS A 218 -6.51 -10.99 3.75
CA CYS A 218 -5.47 -10.42 4.60
C CYS A 218 -4.05 -10.61 4.05
N ILE A 219 -3.87 -11.60 3.16
CA ILE A 219 -2.58 -11.87 2.51
C ILE A 219 -2.30 -10.85 1.39
N LEU A 220 -3.31 -10.13 0.91
CA LEU A 220 -3.14 -9.16 -0.15
C LEU A 220 -2.46 -7.88 0.37
N PRO A 221 -1.64 -7.22 -0.48
CA PRO A 221 -1.00 -5.96 -0.10
C PRO A 221 -1.98 -4.88 0.34
N ILE A 222 -3.22 -4.95 -0.14
CA ILE A 222 -4.29 -4.00 0.15
C ILE A 222 -4.66 -3.95 1.64
N ALA A 223 -4.44 -5.04 2.37
CA ALA A 223 -4.64 -5.06 3.83
C ALA A 223 -3.76 -4.04 4.57
N LEU A 224 -2.67 -3.58 3.96
CA LEU A 224 -1.80 -2.53 4.49
C LEU A 224 -2.25 -1.12 4.11
N PHE A 225 -2.84 -0.95 2.90
CA PHE A 225 -3.22 0.37 2.38
C PHE A 225 -4.60 0.82 2.84
N ALA A 226 -5.52 -0.13 2.97
CA ALA A 226 -6.90 0.11 3.35
C ALA A 226 -7.31 -0.84 4.49
N PRO A 227 -6.67 -0.72 5.65
CA PRO A 227 -6.99 -1.58 6.77
C PRO A 227 -8.44 -1.37 7.18
N GLY A 228 -9.21 -2.43 7.25
CA GLY A 228 -10.63 -2.39 7.63
C GLY A 228 -11.63 -2.32 6.49
N SER A 229 -11.24 -1.85 5.31
CA SER A 229 -12.18 -1.66 4.20
C SER A 229 -12.60 -2.96 3.52
N LEU A 230 -11.80 -3.99 3.59
CA LEU A 230 -12.11 -5.28 2.98
C LEU A 230 -13.27 -5.99 3.67
N MET A 231 -13.54 -5.66 4.94
CA MET A 231 -14.53 -6.37 5.74
C MET A 231 -14.82 -5.62 7.03
N GLU A 232 -16.04 -5.29 7.19
CA GLU A 232 -16.60 -4.44 8.24
C GLU A 232 -16.25 -4.85 9.68
N ALA A 233 -15.94 -6.11 9.93
CA ALA A 233 -15.75 -6.63 11.29
C ALA A 233 -14.30 -6.94 11.66
N ILE A 234 -13.33 -6.99 10.72
CA ILE A 234 -11.99 -7.56 10.99
C ILE A 234 -10.84 -6.63 10.60
N GLY A 235 -11.11 -5.35 10.36
CA GLY A 235 -10.11 -4.42 9.85
C GLY A 235 -8.76 -4.43 10.55
N PHE A 236 -8.77 -4.51 11.86
CA PHE A 236 -7.55 -4.53 12.66
C PHE A 236 -6.77 -5.85 12.51
N TYR A 237 -7.45 -6.98 12.48
CA TYR A 237 -6.81 -8.30 12.27
C TYR A 237 -6.19 -8.40 10.89
N ASN A 238 -6.88 -7.88 9.86
CA ASN A 238 -6.37 -7.83 8.50
C ASN A 238 -5.04 -7.04 8.45
N PHE A 239 -4.98 -5.91 9.10
CA PHE A 239 -3.77 -5.09 9.20
C PHE A 239 -2.64 -5.81 9.93
N ILE A 240 -2.92 -6.51 11.03
CA ILE A 240 -1.92 -7.27 11.78
C ILE A 240 -1.36 -8.41 10.94
N ILE A 241 -2.22 -9.21 10.30
CA ILE A 241 -1.81 -10.35 9.47
C ILE A 241 -1.01 -9.83 8.26
N GLY A 242 -1.52 -8.81 7.56
CA GLY A 242 -0.79 -8.15 6.48
C GLY A 242 0.59 -7.63 6.93
N THR A 243 0.67 -7.02 8.11
CA THR A 243 1.93 -6.58 8.69
C THR A 243 2.90 -7.74 8.92
N ILE A 244 2.45 -8.83 9.50
CA ILE A 244 3.29 -10.03 9.74
C ILE A 244 3.80 -10.59 8.42
N VAL A 245 2.94 -10.72 7.41
CA VAL A 245 3.30 -11.27 6.11
C VAL A 245 4.30 -10.38 5.38
N TYR A 246 4.02 -9.09 5.25
CA TYR A 246 4.85 -8.19 4.44
C TYR A 246 6.10 -7.71 5.17
N PHE A 247 6.01 -7.39 6.43
CA PHE A 247 7.20 -7.01 7.21
C PHE A 247 8.11 -8.21 7.46
N GLY A 248 7.54 -9.34 7.90
CA GLY A 248 8.29 -10.58 8.10
C GLY A 248 8.90 -11.10 6.80
N GLY A 249 8.14 -11.13 5.71
CA GLY A 249 8.63 -11.49 4.38
C GLY A 249 9.74 -10.56 3.89
N GLY A 250 9.56 -9.26 4.01
CA GLY A 250 10.57 -8.26 3.65
C GLY A 250 11.88 -8.43 4.41
N ILE A 251 11.83 -8.57 5.73
CA ILE A 251 13.01 -8.79 6.57
C ILE A 251 13.68 -10.12 6.22
N SER A 252 12.93 -11.19 6.01
CA SER A 252 13.47 -12.49 5.63
C SER A 252 14.26 -12.43 4.32
N ILE A 253 13.72 -11.76 3.30
CA ILE A 253 14.41 -11.53 2.03
C ILE A 253 15.70 -10.73 2.24
N LEU A 254 15.66 -9.66 3.05
CA LEU A 254 16.85 -8.85 3.34
C LEU A 254 17.94 -9.65 4.09
N ILE A 255 17.56 -10.52 5.02
CA ILE A 255 18.50 -11.40 5.72
C ILE A 255 19.16 -12.37 4.75
N ILE A 256 18.38 -12.99 3.84
CA ILE A 256 18.91 -13.89 2.82
C ILE A 256 19.86 -13.13 1.88
N ALA A 257 19.48 -11.95 1.43
CA ALA A 257 20.32 -11.09 0.60
C ALA A 257 21.63 -10.72 1.31
N CYS A 258 21.57 -10.33 2.59
CA CYS A 258 22.75 -10.06 3.42
C CYS A 258 23.70 -11.26 3.51
N ARG A 259 23.14 -12.47 3.74
CA ARG A 259 23.94 -13.69 3.82
C ARG A 259 24.63 -14.04 2.49
N LYS A 260 23.90 -13.87 1.39
CA LYS A 260 24.46 -14.10 0.04
C LYS A 260 25.59 -13.14 -0.25
N MET A 261 25.39 -11.85 -0.01
CA MET A 261 26.42 -10.82 -0.26
C MET A 261 27.66 -10.99 0.62
N LYS A 262 27.51 -11.46 1.86
CA LYS A 262 28.65 -11.81 2.71
C LYS A 262 29.49 -12.93 2.08
N LYS A 263 28.85 -13.99 1.57
CA LYS A 263 29.58 -15.09 0.92
C LYS A 263 30.35 -14.61 -0.30
N GLU A 264 29.73 -13.75 -1.11
CA GLU A 264 30.36 -13.19 -2.33
C GLU A 264 31.50 -12.19 -2.02
N ALA A 265 31.50 -11.55 -0.85
CA ALA A 265 32.55 -10.63 -0.43
C ALA A 265 33.81 -11.34 0.16
N PHE A 266 33.70 -12.62 0.50
CA PHE A 266 34.81 -13.45 1.01
C PHE A 266 35.37 -14.43 -0.04
N LEU A 267 34.83 -14.43 -1.25
CA LEU A 267 35.35 -15.12 -2.43
C LEU A 267 36.10 -14.13 -3.33
#